data_a56c841786ec80e18a53124b95771aa5
#
_entry.id   a56c841786ec80e18a53124b95771aa5
#
_cell.length_a   1.000
_cell.length_b   1.000
_cell.length_c   1.000
_cell.angle_alpha   90.00
_cell.angle_beta   90.00
_cell.angle_gamma   90.00
#
_symmetry.space_group_name_H-M   'P 1'
#
loop_
_entity.id
_entity.type
_entity.pdbx_description
1 polymer ?
#
loop_
_entity_poly.entity_id
_entity_poly.type
_entity_poly.pdbx_seq_one_letter_code
_entity_poly.pdbx_strand_id
1 'polypeptide(L)'
;MEKPVAFAAVFLYLSCTQVLSNRIKPQGDLSVIRVFASLLFVTFLGAPASKAQAGPADGGHELQIWTGGGHGLNGSTSDTGVWNVGARYGWILTAPHGPGLLRGQFEYAVDVVPVFMVVQRGGTAYGFGLNPFALKWNFTKPRKLVPYVELGGGTLFTNDNVPPGTSRVNFTSSGALGLHFPRSKYNWSAELRFMHISNASLANLNPGINTFQVRLGFGRFTHPN
;
A
#
# COMPACT_ATOMS: atom_id res chain seq x y z
N MET A 1 -3.62 4.68 -30.77
CA MET A 1 -3.90 3.31 -30.30
C MET A 1 -3.74 3.28 -28.79
N GLU A 2 -4.81 3.60 -28.03
CA GLU A 2 -4.79 3.75 -26.55
C GLU A 2 -5.91 2.92 -25.89
N LYS A 3 -5.96 1.59 -26.08
CA LYS A 3 -7.05 0.78 -25.52
C LYS A 3 -6.70 -0.35 -24.52
N PRO A 4 -5.46 -0.60 -24.06
CA PRO A 4 -5.25 -1.72 -23.15
C PRO A 4 -5.41 -1.41 -21.64
N VAL A 5 -5.32 -0.14 -21.20
CA VAL A 5 -5.26 0.21 -19.77
C VAL A 5 -6.64 0.20 -19.11
N ALA A 6 -7.67 0.67 -19.81
CA ALA A 6 -9.05 0.64 -19.33
C ALA A 6 -9.57 -0.79 -19.16
N PHE A 7 -9.13 -1.72 -20.03
CA PHE A 7 -9.55 -3.12 -19.99
C PHE A 7 -8.96 -3.88 -18.78
N ALA A 8 -7.72 -3.60 -18.41
CA ALA A 8 -7.08 -4.23 -17.24
C ALA A 8 -7.71 -3.77 -15.92
N ALA A 9 -8.05 -2.49 -15.79
CA ALA A 9 -8.71 -1.96 -14.60
C ALA A 9 -10.14 -2.52 -14.44
N VAL A 10 -10.89 -2.65 -15.53
CA VAL A 10 -12.23 -3.25 -15.55
C VAL A 10 -12.16 -4.74 -15.25
N PHE A 11 -11.15 -5.45 -15.76
CA PHE A 11 -10.98 -6.89 -15.51
C PHE A 11 -10.59 -7.16 -14.04
N LEU A 12 -9.72 -6.35 -13.44
CA LEU A 12 -9.39 -6.41 -12.01
C LEU A 12 -10.60 -6.09 -11.13
N TYR A 13 -11.42 -5.11 -11.51
CA TYR A 13 -12.65 -4.74 -10.82
C TYR A 13 -13.67 -5.88 -10.88
N LEU A 14 -13.90 -6.47 -12.06
CA LEU A 14 -14.85 -7.57 -12.25
C LEU A 14 -14.38 -8.87 -11.59
N SER A 15 -13.08 -9.19 -11.65
CA SER A 15 -12.52 -10.37 -10.98
C SER A 15 -12.57 -10.24 -9.46
N CYS A 16 -12.30 -9.06 -8.93
CA CYS A 16 -12.39 -8.80 -7.49
C CYS A 16 -13.85 -8.89 -6.99
N THR A 17 -14.81 -8.37 -7.76
CA THR A 17 -16.24 -8.47 -7.40
C THR A 17 -16.79 -9.88 -7.51
N GLN A 18 -16.33 -10.70 -8.46
CA GLN A 18 -16.74 -12.11 -8.59
C GLN A 18 -16.15 -13.01 -7.50
N VAL A 19 -14.88 -12.82 -7.14
CA VAL A 19 -14.23 -13.57 -6.04
C VAL A 19 -14.88 -13.23 -4.69
N LEU A 20 -15.22 -11.95 -4.47
CA LEU A 20 -15.92 -11.50 -3.28
C LEU A 20 -17.37 -12.00 -3.21
N SER A 21 -18.07 -12.10 -4.35
CA SER A 21 -19.47 -12.57 -4.41
C SER A 21 -19.63 -14.06 -4.09
N ASN A 22 -18.66 -14.90 -4.43
CA ASN A 22 -18.78 -16.37 -4.32
C ASN A 22 -18.33 -16.95 -2.98
N ARG A 23 -17.69 -16.17 -2.09
CA ARG A 23 -17.16 -16.68 -0.82
C ARG A 23 -17.62 -15.93 0.44
N ILE A 24 -18.36 -14.85 0.31
CA ILE A 24 -18.77 -14.02 1.44
C ILE A 24 -20.27 -14.13 1.62
N LYS A 25 -20.72 -14.79 2.69
CA LYS A 25 -22.07 -14.53 3.24
C LYS A 25 -22.04 -13.10 3.80
N PRO A 26 -22.82 -12.16 3.25
CA PRO A 26 -22.67 -10.75 3.60
C PRO A 26 -23.38 -10.45 4.93
N GLN A 27 -22.61 -10.24 5.99
CA GLN A 27 -23.06 -9.46 7.15
C GLN A 27 -22.31 -8.11 7.24
N GLY A 28 -21.72 -7.63 6.16
CA GLY A 28 -21.15 -6.30 6.04
C GLY A 28 -21.78 -5.56 4.87
N ASP A 29 -22.16 -4.31 5.10
CA ASP A 29 -22.83 -3.49 4.10
C ASP A 29 -21.90 -3.23 2.90
N LEU A 30 -22.09 -4.02 1.83
CA LEU A 30 -21.39 -3.91 0.54
C LEU A 30 -21.52 -2.49 -0.07
N SER A 31 -22.45 -1.68 0.40
CA SER A 31 -22.64 -0.30 -0.05
C SER A 31 -21.46 0.58 0.37
N VAL A 32 -20.92 0.37 1.56
CA VAL A 32 -19.77 1.14 2.09
C VAL A 32 -18.52 0.87 1.26
N ILE A 33 -18.27 -0.40 0.91
CA ILE A 33 -17.10 -0.77 0.09
C ILE A 33 -17.22 -0.17 -1.32
N ARG A 34 -18.43 -0.16 -1.90
CA ARG A 34 -18.70 0.43 -3.22
C ARG A 34 -18.52 1.94 -3.21
N VAL A 35 -18.97 2.63 -2.16
CA VAL A 35 -18.83 4.08 -2.00
C VAL A 35 -17.36 4.45 -1.86
N PHE A 36 -16.58 3.74 -1.04
CA PHE A 36 -15.15 4.01 -0.88
C PHE A 36 -14.36 3.71 -2.16
N ALA A 37 -14.64 2.62 -2.86
CA ALA A 37 -14.01 2.31 -4.14
C ALA A 37 -14.33 3.36 -5.21
N SER A 38 -15.56 3.86 -5.25
CA SER A 38 -15.99 4.92 -6.17
C SER A 38 -15.36 6.26 -5.83
N LEU A 39 -15.26 6.63 -4.55
CA LEU A 39 -14.58 7.86 -4.10
C LEU A 39 -13.09 7.83 -4.45
N LEU A 40 -12.43 6.69 -4.26
CA LEU A 40 -11.01 6.52 -4.61
C LEU A 40 -10.78 6.68 -6.12
N PHE A 41 -11.69 6.15 -6.93
CA PHE A 41 -11.61 6.25 -8.39
C PHE A 41 -11.81 7.69 -8.88
N VAL A 42 -12.75 8.44 -8.28
CA VAL A 42 -13.04 9.83 -8.62
C VAL A 42 -11.89 10.77 -8.22
N THR A 43 -11.27 10.57 -7.05
CA THR A 43 -10.11 11.38 -6.64
C THR A 43 -8.89 11.16 -7.52
N PHE A 44 -8.73 9.96 -8.08
CA PHE A 44 -7.63 9.65 -8.99
C PHE A 44 -7.80 10.28 -10.39
N LEU A 45 -9.04 10.48 -10.83
CA LEU A 45 -9.36 11.14 -12.11
C LEU A 45 -9.26 12.68 -12.04
N GLY A 46 -9.43 13.26 -10.85
CA GLY A 46 -9.43 14.72 -10.63
C GLY A 46 -8.05 15.32 -10.34
N ALA A 47 -6.99 14.54 -10.29
CA ALA A 47 -5.66 15.07 -10.06
C ALA A 47 -5.21 15.96 -11.24
N PRO A 48 -4.70 17.19 -10.97
CA PRO A 48 -4.31 18.13 -12.03
C PRO A 48 -3.33 17.46 -13.00
N ALA A 49 -3.47 17.79 -14.28
CA ALA A 49 -2.64 17.26 -15.37
C ALA A 49 -1.23 17.90 -15.33
N SER A 50 -0.50 17.71 -14.18
CA SER A 50 0.91 18.04 -14.13
C SER A 50 1.70 17.13 -15.07
N LYS A 51 2.76 17.65 -15.68
CA LYS A 51 3.60 16.87 -16.61
C LYS A 51 4.10 15.62 -15.88
N ALA A 52 3.65 14.45 -16.33
CA ALA A 52 4.09 13.17 -15.79
C ALA A 52 5.57 12.95 -16.10
N GLN A 53 6.37 12.63 -15.11
CA GLN A 53 7.79 12.39 -15.23
C GLN A 53 8.10 10.91 -15.09
N ALA A 54 9.20 10.48 -15.72
CA ALA A 54 9.60 9.08 -15.71
C ALA A 54 10.04 8.54 -14.33
N GLY A 55 10.43 9.38 -13.37
CA GLY A 55 10.87 8.96 -12.03
C GLY A 55 10.81 10.08 -11.00
N PRO A 56 11.27 9.83 -9.76
CA PRO A 56 11.31 10.82 -8.70
C PRO A 56 12.15 12.04 -9.09
N ALA A 57 11.67 13.22 -8.75
CA ALA A 57 12.41 14.47 -8.95
C ALA A 57 12.11 15.46 -7.82
N ASP A 58 13.09 16.31 -7.53
CA ASP A 58 13.03 17.32 -6.48
C ASP A 58 11.78 18.19 -6.58
N GLY A 59 11.08 18.35 -5.46
CA GLY A 59 9.80 19.06 -5.40
C GLY A 59 8.63 18.38 -6.13
N GLY A 60 8.84 17.18 -6.68
CA GLY A 60 7.80 16.37 -7.32
C GLY A 60 6.95 15.60 -6.34
N HIS A 61 5.92 14.91 -6.87
CA HIS A 61 5.00 14.09 -6.10
C HIS A 61 4.89 12.69 -6.67
N GLU A 62 4.66 11.70 -5.80
CA GLU A 62 4.22 10.35 -6.19
C GLU A 62 2.71 10.22 -5.96
N LEU A 63 2.00 9.74 -6.99
CA LEU A 63 0.62 9.28 -6.88
C LEU A 63 0.59 7.82 -7.27
N GLN A 64 0.13 6.94 -6.37
CA GLN A 64 0.14 5.51 -6.61
C GLN A 64 -1.10 4.84 -6.01
N ILE A 65 -1.65 3.86 -6.71
CA ILE A 65 -2.50 2.82 -6.15
C ILE A 65 -1.68 1.54 -6.04
N TRP A 66 -1.94 0.76 -5.00
CA TRP A 66 -1.19 -0.45 -4.78
C TRP A 66 -2.04 -1.55 -4.15
N THR A 67 -1.63 -2.78 -4.34
CA THR A 67 -2.15 -3.95 -3.62
C THR A 67 -0.99 -4.76 -3.07
N GLY A 68 -1.18 -5.35 -1.90
CA GLY A 68 -0.20 -6.18 -1.25
C GLY A 68 -0.81 -7.40 -0.60
N GLY A 69 -0.04 -8.44 -0.52
CA GLY A 69 -0.44 -9.67 0.18
C GLY A 69 0.75 -10.41 0.74
N GLY A 70 0.52 -11.18 1.79
CA GLY A 70 1.58 -11.91 2.45
C GLY A 70 1.10 -12.82 3.55
N HIS A 71 2.05 -13.34 4.29
CA HIS A 71 1.82 -14.37 5.28
C HIS A 71 2.59 -14.10 6.58
N GLY A 72 2.06 -14.63 7.68
CA GLY A 72 2.71 -14.58 8.99
C GLY A 72 3.99 -15.40 9.03
N LEU A 73 4.98 -14.93 9.78
CA LEU A 73 6.31 -15.53 9.80
C LEU A 73 6.56 -16.48 10.97
N ASN A 74 5.94 -16.26 12.13
CA ASN A 74 6.34 -16.94 13.35
C ASN A 74 5.19 -17.35 14.28
N GLY A 75 5.37 -18.49 14.97
CA GLY A 75 4.61 -18.89 16.15
C GLY A 75 3.12 -19.09 15.88
N SER A 76 2.29 -18.67 16.82
CA SER A 76 0.83 -18.83 16.77
C SER A 76 0.15 -18.03 15.68
N THR A 77 0.86 -17.09 15.04
CA THR A 77 0.36 -16.25 13.94
C THR A 77 0.90 -16.63 12.57
N SER A 78 1.66 -17.73 12.47
CA SER A 78 2.20 -18.23 11.19
C SER A 78 1.11 -18.56 10.16
N ASP A 79 -0.08 -18.96 10.62
CA ASP A 79 -1.23 -19.26 9.75
C ASP A 79 -2.03 -18.01 9.34
N THR A 80 -1.52 -16.81 9.69
CA THR A 80 -2.19 -15.55 9.37
C THR A 80 -1.82 -15.10 7.97
N GLY A 81 -2.81 -14.93 7.11
CA GLY A 81 -2.66 -14.27 5.80
C GLY A 81 -3.07 -12.81 5.89
N VAL A 82 -2.47 -11.96 5.09
CA VAL A 82 -2.89 -10.56 4.93
C VAL A 82 -3.04 -10.21 3.47
N TRP A 83 -4.05 -9.38 3.16
CA TRP A 83 -4.21 -8.76 1.86
C TRP A 83 -4.74 -7.34 2.05
N ASN A 84 -4.19 -6.41 1.27
CA ASN A 84 -4.54 -5.01 1.40
C ASN A 84 -4.48 -4.27 0.07
N VAL A 85 -5.26 -3.19 -0.02
CA VAL A 85 -5.27 -2.26 -1.15
C VAL A 85 -5.19 -0.85 -0.60
N GLY A 86 -4.40 -0.01 -1.24
CA GLY A 86 -4.24 1.36 -0.80
C GLY A 86 -3.91 2.34 -1.92
N ALA A 87 -3.97 3.61 -1.54
CA ALA A 87 -3.53 4.73 -2.34
C ALA A 87 -2.47 5.52 -1.57
N ARG A 88 -1.47 6.00 -2.29
CA ARG A 88 -0.34 6.78 -1.78
C ARG A 88 -0.30 8.14 -2.41
N TYR A 89 0.00 9.13 -1.57
CA TYR A 89 0.48 10.43 -1.99
C TYR A 89 1.84 10.69 -1.33
N GLY A 90 2.86 10.92 -2.15
CA GLY A 90 4.24 11.18 -1.72
C GLY A 90 4.75 12.56 -2.16
N TRP A 91 5.62 13.12 -1.37
CA TRP A 91 6.35 14.37 -1.64
C TRP A 91 7.83 14.05 -1.74
N ILE A 92 8.47 14.34 -2.87
CA ILE A 92 9.92 14.25 -3.04
C ILE A 92 10.53 15.53 -2.45
N LEU A 93 11.17 15.38 -1.30
CA LEU A 93 11.57 16.52 -0.46
C LEU A 93 12.97 17.03 -0.74
N THR A 94 13.80 16.26 -1.45
CA THR A 94 15.20 16.62 -1.66
C THR A 94 15.66 16.39 -3.10
N ALA A 95 16.58 17.24 -3.55
CA ALA A 95 17.40 16.96 -4.70
C ALA A 95 18.28 15.72 -4.46
N PRO A 96 18.75 15.03 -5.52
CA PRO A 96 19.63 13.87 -5.38
C PRO A 96 20.93 14.22 -4.64
N HIS A 97 21.17 13.58 -3.50
CA HIS A 97 22.38 13.78 -2.69
C HIS A 97 22.92 12.44 -2.16
N GLY A 98 24.10 12.49 -1.53
CA GLY A 98 24.81 11.31 -1.03
C GLY A 98 25.88 10.79 -1.99
N PRO A 99 26.81 9.94 -1.49
CA PRO A 99 27.97 9.46 -2.25
C PRO A 99 27.62 8.24 -3.13
N GLY A 100 28.21 8.17 -4.31
CA GLY A 100 28.28 6.97 -5.15
C GLY A 100 26.94 6.28 -5.40
N LEU A 101 26.86 5.01 -5.01
CA LEU A 101 25.65 4.17 -5.15
C LEU A 101 24.55 4.52 -4.15
N LEU A 102 24.89 5.17 -3.04
CA LEU A 102 23.95 5.62 -2.02
C LEU A 102 23.26 6.93 -2.40
N ARG A 103 23.64 7.54 -3.54
CA ARG A 103 23.03 8.77 -4.02
C ARG A 103 21.54 8.56 -4.28
N GLY A 104 20.69 9.36 -3.61
CA GLY A 104 19.24 9.23 -3.67
C GLY A 104 18.52 10.51 -3.31
N GLN A 105 17.20 10.39 -3.22
CA GLN A 105 16.26 11.45 -2.87
C GLN A 105 15.35 10.98 -1.74
N PHE A 106 15.13 11.85 -0.78
CA PHE A 106 14.22 11.60 0.32
C PHE A 106 12.78 11.90 -0.10
N GLU A 107 11.89 10.98 0.20
CA GLU A 107 10.46 11.10 -0.01
C GLU A 107 9.72 10.84 1.31
N TYR A 108 8.74 11.67 1.59
CA TYR A 108 7.74 11.45 2.61
C TYR A 108 6.41 11.13 1.93
N ALA A 109 5.70 10.10 2.41
CA ALA A 109 4.42 9.74 1.85
C ALA A 109 3.38 9.38 2.92
N VAL A 110 2.12 9.46 2.52
CA VAL A 110 0.95 9.02 3.29
C VAL A 110 0.21 7.96 2.47
N ASP A 111 -0.14 6.83 3.12
CA ASP A 111 -0.99 5.81 2.51
C ASP A 111 -2.36 5.80 3.19
N VAL A 112 -3.42 5.80 2.39
CA VAL A 112 -4.76 5.43 2.81
C VAL A 112 -5.02 4.00 2.36
N VAL A 113 -5.44 3.14 3.28
CA VAL A 113 -5.64 1.70 3.05
C VAL A 113 -7.12 1.37 3.30
N PRO A 114 -8.00 1.60 2.31
CA PRO A 114 -9.45 1.41 2.47
C PRO A 114 -9.85 -0.06 2.65
N VAL A 115 -9.00 -0.99 2.23
CA VAL A 115 -9.24 -2.43 2.39
C VAL A 115 -8.02 -3.08 3.01
N PHE A 116 -8.22 -3.66 4.18
CA PHE A 116 -7.24 -4.51 4.85
C PHE A 116 -7.95 -5.78 5.34
N MET A 117 -7.48 -6.93 4.89
CA MET A 117 -8.00 -8.24 5.29
C MET A 117 -6.93 -8.99 6.05
N VAL A 118 -7.31 -9.57 7.18
CA VAL A 118 -6.46 -10.45 7.98
C VAL A 118 -7.18 -11.79 8.10
N VAL A 119 -6.67 -12.78 7.35
CA VAL A 119 -7.15 -14.17 7.41
C VAL A 119 -6.45 -14.85 8.57
N GLN A 120 -7.20 -15.31 9.55
CA GLN A 120 -6.67 -15.90 10.79
C GLN A 120 -7.50 -17.11 11.22
N ARG A 121 -7.00 -17.90 12.18
CA ARG A 121 -7.76 -19.01 12.71
C ARG A 121 -9.10 -18.51 13.27
N GLY A 122 -10.19 -19.10 12.80
CA GLY A 122 -11.54 -18.75 13.23
C GLY A 122 -12.25 -17.71 12.36
N GLY A 123 -11.58 -17.12 11.35
CA GLY A 123 -12.26 -16.21 10.41
C GLY A 123 -11.35 -15.18 9.78
N THR A 124 -11.98 -14.26 9.05
CA THR A 124 -11.28 -13.14 8.41
C THR A 124 -11.74 -11.83 9.03
N ALA A 125 -10.81 -11.08 9.57
CA ALA A 125 -11.05 -9.70 9.98
C ALA A 125 -10.88 -8.76 8.77
N TYR A 126 -11.84 -7.85 8.62
CA TYR A 126 -11.83 -6.81 7.58
C TYR A 126 -11.63 -5.46 8.24
N GLY A 127 -10.88 -4.60 7.58
CA GLY A 127 -10.57 -3.31 8.15
C GLY A 127 -10.11 -2.28 7.13
N PHE A 128 -9.73 -1.14 7.67
CA PHE A 128 -9.09 -0.06 6.95
C PHE A 128 -7.91 0.49 7.78
N GLY A 129 -6.96 1.13 7.11
CA GLY A 129 -5.78 1.70 7.74
C GLY A 129 -5.45 3.09 7.21
N LEU A 130 -4.67 3.81 8.00
CA LEU A 130 -4.02 5.06 7.62
C LEU A 130 -2.56 4.96 8.03
N ASN A 131 -1.65 5.10 7.08
CA ASN A 131 -0.22 5.18 7.34
C ASN A 131 0.24 6.62 7.09
N PRO A 132 0.27 7.47 8.13
CA PRO A 132 0.69 8.86 7.99
C PRO A 132 2.20 9.00 7.82
N PHE A 133 2.96 7.92 8.06
CA PHE A 133 4.41 7.94 7.97
C PHE A 133 4.89 6.85 7.02
N ALA A 134 5.36 7.27 5.85
CA ALA A 134 6.18 6.47 4.96
C ALA A 134 7.39 7.32 4.56
N LEU A 135 8.55 6.92 5.04
CA LEU A 135 9.84 7.57 4.79
C LEU A 135 10.60 6.72 3.79
N LYS A 136 10.83 7.24 2.59
CA LYS A 136 11.41 6.51 1.48
C LYS A 136 12.69 7.18 1.01
N TRP A 137 13.70 6.37 0.71
CA TRP A 137 14.91 6.78 0.02
C TRP A 137 14.94 6.17 -1.36
N ASN A 138 14.74 7.01 -2.39
CA ASN A 138 14.77 6.62 -3.79
C ASN A 138 16.19 6.76 -4.33
N PHE A 139 16.86 5.66 -4.69
CA PHE A 139 18.19 5.69 -5.26
C PHE A 139 18.16 6.19 -6.71
N THR A 140 19.15 6.97 -7.12
CA THR A 140 19.20 7.55 -8.47
C THR A 140 19.92 6.67 -9.50
N LYS A 141 20.45 5.55 -9.09
CA LYS A 141 21.13 4.58 -9.96
C LYS A 141 20.63 3.17 -9.64
N PRO A 142 20.42 2.33 -10.67
CA PRO A 142 20.46 2.61 -12.11
C PRO A 142 19.24 3.41 -12.61
N ARG A 143 19.39 4.20 -13.68
CA ARG A 143 18.31 5.10 -14.18
C ARG A 143 17.08 4.40 -14.75
N LYS A 144 17.22 3.15 -15.24
CA LYS A 144 16.10 2.38 -15.83
C LYS A 144 15.20 1.75 -14.77
N LEU A 145 15.74 1.56 -13.59
CA LEU A 145 15.07 1.05 -12.40
C LEU A 145 15.44 2.00 -11.28
N VAL A 146 14.50 2.35 -10.42
CA VAL A 146 14.79 3.16 -9.24
C VAL A 146 14.59 2.30 -8.00
N PRO A 147 15.66 1.73 -7.45
CA PRO A 147 15.57 1.04 -6.17
C PRO A 147 15.18 2.01 -5.07
N TYR A 148 14.48 1.51 -4.05
CA TYR A 148 14.20 2.29 -2.86
C TYR A 148 14.18 1.43 -1.60
N VAL A 149 14.41 2.08 -0.48
CA VAL A 149 14.14 1.54 0.86
C VAL A 149 13.07 2.41 1.51
N GLU A 150 12.20 1.79 2.31
CA GLU A 150 11.11 2.49 2.98
C GLU A 150 10.96 2.01 4.41
N LEU A 151 10.69 2.95 5.31
CA LEU A 151 10.19 2.70 6.66
C LEU A 151 8.81 3.34 6.77
N GLY A 152 7.86 2.63 7.36
CA GLY A 152 6.50 3.11 7.48
C GLY A 152 5.83 2.69 8.77
N GLY A 153 4.76 3.42 9.09
CA GLY A 153 3.94 3.11 10.26
C GLY A 153 2.58 3.79 10.20
N GLY A 154 1.61 3.19 10.88
CA GLY A 154 0.26 3.71 10.89
C GLY A 154 -0.67 2.95 11.82
N THR A 155 -1.96 3.13 11.57
CA THR A 155 -3.04 2.53 12.34
C THR A 155 -3.86 1.59 11.45
N LEU A 156 -4.41 0.55 12.08
CA LEU A 156 -5.30 -0.43 11.48
C LEU A 156 -6.53 -0.60 12.36
N PHE A 157 -7.71 -0.40 11.78
CA PHE A 157 -8.99 -0.62 12.43
C PHE A 157 -9.69 -1.80 11.76
N THR A 158 -10.15 -2.78 12.56
CA THR A 158 -10.76 -4.01 12.06
C THR A 158 -12.12 -4.25 12.70
N ASN A 159 -13.00 -4.97 11.99
CA ASN A 159 -14.32 -5.35 12.50
C ASN A 159 -14.25 -6.46 13.56
N ASP A 160 -13.13 -7.18 13.63
CA ASP A 160 -12.87 -8.21 14.63
C ASP A 160 -11.46 -8.07 15.21
N ASN A 161 -11.17 -8.75 16.31
CA ASN A 161 -9.87 -8.70 16.99
C ASN A 161 -8.74 -9.28 16.14
N VAL A 162 -7.61 -8.59 16.10
CA VAL A 162 -6.41 -9.00 15.34
C VAL A 162 -5.17 -8.87 16.26
N PRO A 163 -4.52 -9.99 16.63
CA PRO A 163 -4.95 -11.39 16.54
C PRO A 163 -6.24 -11.70 17.34
N PRO A 164 -6.82 -12.91 17.19
CA PRO A 164 -8.01 -13.27 17.96
C PRO A 164 -7.83 -13.08 19.47
N GLY A 165 -8.87 -12.51 20.14
CA GLY A 165 -8.86 -12.26 21.58
C GLY A 165 -8.03 -11.04 22.01
N THR A 166 -7.58 -10.18 21.12
CA THR A 166 -6.78 -8.99 21.45
C THR A 166 -7.56 -7.69 21.21
N SER A 167 -7.30 -6.95 20.11
CA SER A 167 -7.87 -5.63 19.86
C SER A 167 -8.33 -5.47 18.41
N ARG A 168 -9.34 -4.64 18.20
CA ARG A 168 -9.78 -4.16 16.89
C ARG A 168 -9.00 -2.93 16.40
N VAL A 169 -8.27 -2.29 17.31
CA VAL A 169 -7.39 -1.17 16.99
C VAL A 169 -5.95 -1.64 17.12
N ASN A 170 -5.21 -1.55 16.05
CA ASN A 170 -3.82 -1.96 15.98
C ASN A 170 -2.97 -0.87 15.33
N PHE A 171 -1.67 -0.95 15.57
CA PHE A 171 -0.67 -0.14 14.91
C PHE A 171 0.16 -1.03 13.98
N THR A 172 0.63 -0.44 12.90
CA THR A 172 1.51 -1.10 11.96
C THR A 172 2.86 -0.40 11.95
N SER A 173 3.94 -1.18 11.91
CA SER A 173 5.27 -0.69 11.58
C SER A 173 5.86 -1.57 10.50
N SER A 174 6.60 -0.99 9.55
CA SER A 174 7.09 -1.74 8.41
C SER A 174 8.42 -1.23 7.90
N GLY A 175 9.19 -2.16 7.32
CA GLY A 175 10.37 -1.88 6.51
C GLY A 175 10.23 -2.56 5.16
N ALA A 176 10.68 -1.90 4.10
CA ALA A 176 10.55 -2.42 2.75
C ALA A 176 11.75 -2.13 1.87
N LEU A 177 11.94 -3.03 0.90
CA LEU A 177 12.85 -2.87 -0.23
C LEU A 177 12.02 -2.96 -1.51
N GLY A 178 12.17 -1.99 -2.41
CA GLY A 178 11.37 -1.96 -3.61
C GLY A 178 12.11 -1.43 -4.83
N LEU A 179 11.44 -1.56 -5.96
CA LEU A 179 11.88 -1.10 -7.27
C LEU A 179 10.75 -0.34 -7.93
N HIS A 180 11.03 0.85 -8.42
CA HIS A 180 10.22 1.53 -9.40
C HIS A 180 10.68 1.17 -10.82
N PHE A 181 9.72 0.98 -11.70
CA PHE A 181 9.88 0.73 -13.13
C PHE A 181 9.29 1.90 -13.92
N PRO A 182 10.00 3.04 -14.00
CA PRO A 182 9.47 4.24 -14.63
C PRO A 182 9.24 4.03 -16.12
N ARG A 183 8.13 4.57 -16.61
CA ARG A 183 7.78 4.71 -18.03
C ARG A 183 7.46 6.19 -18.31
N SER A 184 7.32 6.55 -19.57
CA SER A 184 7.15 7.97 -19.96
C SER A 184 6.03 8.71 -19.20
N LYS A 185 4.91 8.04 -18.89
CA LYS A 185 3.75 8.63 -18.20
C LYS A 185 3.40 7.96 -16.87
N TYR A 186 3.82 6.70 -16.69
CA TYR A 186 3.41 5.86 -15.58
C TYR A 186 4.62 5.22 -14.91
N ASN A 187 4.43 4.81 -13.69
CA ASN A 187 5.40 4.07 -12.89
C ASN A 187 4.75 2.82 -12.32
N TRP A 188 5.38 1.68 -12.52
CA TRP A 188 5.07 0.46 -11.78
C TRP A 188 6.03 0.34 -10.62
N SER A 189 5.61 -0.29 -9.55
CA SER A 189 6.50 -0.66 -8.46
C SER A 189 6.27 -2.09 -8.01
N ALA A 190 7.34 -2.72 -7.53
CA ALA A 190 7.28 -3.99 -6.82
C ALA A 190 8.10 -3.86 -5.54
N GLU A 191 7.59 -4.41 -4.44
CA GLU A 191 8.14 -4.21 -3.11
C GLU A 191 8.05 -5.50 -2.30
N LEU A 192 9.11 -5.80 -1.56
CA LEU A 192 9.13 -6.76 -0.47
C LEU A 192 9.06 -6.01 0.85
N ARG A 193 8.06 -6.33 1.68
CA ARG A 193 7.77 -5.63 2.92
C ARG A 193 7.69 -6.59 4.10
N PHE A 194 8.42 -6.28 5.14
CA PHE A 194 8.15 -6.80 6.48
C PHE A 194 7.19 -5.83 7.18
N MET A 195 6.12 -6.36 7.79
CA MET A 195 5.17 -5.57 8.57
C MET A 195 4.88 -6.25 9.89
N HIS A 196 4.98 -5.47 10.96
CA HIS A 196 4.54 -5.82 12.29
C HIS A 196 3.20 -5.15 12.57
N ILE A 197 2.23 -5.91 13.09
CA ILE A 197 0.91 -5.44 13.52
C ILE A 197 0.78 -5.77 15.00
N SER A 198 0.47 -4.77 15.83
CA SER A 198 0.28 -4.95 17.26
C SER A 198 -0.63 -3.87 17.85
N ASN A 199 -1.24 -4.15 18.98
CA ASN A 199 -2.13 -3.19 19.66
C ASN A 199 -1.40 -2.23 20.61
N ALA A 200 -0.07 -2.22 20.62
CA ALA A 200 0.75 -1.39 21.50
C ALA A 200 0.35 -1.51 22.99
N SER A 201 -0.10 -2.69 23.40
CA SER A 201 -0.59 -2.97 24.78
C SER A 201 -1.86 -2.21 25.17
N LEU A 202 -2.69 -1.78 24.21
CA LEU A 202 -4.03 -1.24 24.47
C LEU A 202 -5.01 -2.32 25.00
N ALA A 203 -4.67 -3.60 24.86
CA ALA A 203 -5.36 -4.73 25.44
C ALA A 203 -4.40 -5.58 26.28
N ASN A 204 -4.94 -6.43 27.16
CA ASN A 204 -4.14 -7.27 28.07
C ASN A 204 -3.18 -8.23 27.35
N LEU A 205 -3.51 -8.64 26.12
CA LEU A 205 -2.69 -9.51 25.29
C LEU A 205 -2.21 -8.73 24.06
N ASN A 206 -0.91 -8.82 23.78
CA ASN A 206 -0.30 -8.19 22.61
C ASN A 206 0.78 -9.12 21.99
N PRO A 207 0.39 -10.29 21.46
CA PRO A 207 1.37 -11.21 20.83
C PRO A 207 1.97 -10.65 19.54
N GLY A 208 1.29 -9.67 18.90
CA GLY A 208 1.68 -9.11 17.61
C GLY A 208 1.58 -10.12 16.46
N ILE A 209 1.62 -9.62 15.24
CA ILE A 209 1.70 -10.40 13.99
C ILE A 209 2.85 -9.84 13.16
N ASN A 210 3.80 -10.70 12.82
CA ASN A 210 4.87 -10.36 11.88
C ASN A 210 4.54 -11.00 10.53
N THR A 211 4.50 -10.20 9.47
CA THR A 211 4.20 -10.68 8.12
C THR A 211 5.29 -10.30 7.14
N PHE A 212 5.49 -11.14 6.14
CA PHE A 212 6.23 -10.82 4.95
C PHE A 212 5.28 -10.70 3.77
N GLN A 213 5.34 -9.58 3.05
CA GLN A 213 4.39 -9.22 2.02
C GLN A 213 5.09 -8.87 0.71
N VAL A 214 4.43 -9.14 -0.40
CA VAL A 214 4.75 -8.57 -1.71
C VAL A 214 3.71 -7.50 -2.01
N ARG A 215 4.15 -6.30 -2.41
CA ARG A 215 3.29 -5.21 -2.83
C ARG A 215 3.59 -4.87 -4.29
N LEU A 216 2.54 -4.66 -5.07
CA LEU A 216 2.61 -4.17 -6.45
C LEU A 216 1.88 -2.84 -6.52
N GLY A 217 2.49 -1.86 -7.15
CA GLY A 217 1.93 -0.52 -7.30
C GLY A 217 1.91 -0.05 -8.76
N PHE A 218 0.94 0.80 -9.04
CA PHE A 218 0.81 1.50 -10.30
C PHE A 218 0.51 2.97 -10.03
N GLY A 219 1.25 3.88 -10.67
CA GLY A 219 1.09 5.29 -10.41
C GLY A 219 1.87 6.18 -11.36
N ARG A 220 2.20 7.36 -10.89
CA ARG A 220 3.02 8.33 -11.63
C ARG A 220 3.78 9.23 -10.68
N PHE A 221 4.92 9.73 -11.16
CA PHE A 221 5.60 10.88 -10.58
C PHE A 221 5.17 12.15 -11.31
N THR A 222 5.05 13.24 -10.60
CA THR A 222 4.70 14.56 -11.15
C THR A 222 5.75 15.58 -10.72
N HIS A 223 5.93 16.61 -11.53
CA HIS A 223 6.80 17.75 -11.23
C HIS A 223 5.97 18.94 -10.74
N PRO A 224 6.50 19.80 -9.85
CA PRO A 224 5.95 21.13 -9.68
C PRO A 224 6.09 21.90 -11.01
N ASN A 225 5.08 22.67 -11.36
CA ASN A 225 5.11 23.60 -12.50
C ASN A 225 6.07 24.73 -12.20
#